data_9beffa7d642c5d03463b48b81c0ab0c3
#
_entry.id   9beffa7d642c5d03463b48b81c0ab0c3
#
_cell.length_a   1.000
_cell.length_b   1.000
_cell.length_c   1.000
_cell.angle_alpha   90.00
_cell.angle_beta   90.00
_cell.angle_gamma   90.00
#
_symmetry.space_group_name_H-M   'P 1'
#
loop_
_entity.id
_entity.type
_entity.pdbx_description
1 polymer ?
#
loop_
_entity_poly.entity_id
_entity_poly.type
_entity_poly.pdbx_seq_one_letter_code
_entity_poly.pdbx_strand_id
1 'polypeptide(L)'
;MSKLSDYDGPILEIDNLSISFFTRLREIPAVMDFSVSVEPGEAVGLVGESGCGKSTVALGVMQDLGVNGKIVGGSIKFKGQDLGKLSPEVLRDIRGNEIAMIYQEPMASLNPAMKIANQLMEVPMIHEGVSKEEAYKRALEVVTDVKLPDPERILKSFPHQLSGGQQQRIVIAMALMSKPSLLILDEPTTALDVTVEAAVVDLVKDLGKKYGTSMLFISHNLGLVLETCDRICVMYSGEAVETGSIQDVFNKMQHPYTQALFRSIPLPGADKNARPLVAIPGNFPLPHERPDGCNFGPRCMYFEPKRCDAQKIEMTEIEKTDRHSTRCLKFQEIDWMAPVTKAETSNQVEPGDVILKIDNLKKYYEVAANALFGSSGDKKVVKAVSYTHLTLPTTYT
;
A
#
# COMPACT_ATOMS: atom_id res chain seq x y z
N MET A 1 -19.30 -25.89 2.83
CA MET A 1 -19.92 -24.70 2.21
C MET A 1 -19.55 -24.68 0.74
N SER A 2 -20.51 -24.52 -0.18
CA SER A 2 -20.23 -24.47 -1.62
C SER A 2 -19.34 -23.26 -1.89
N LYS A 3 -18.20 -23.45 -2.57
CA LYS A 3 -17.44 -22.35 -3.13
C LYS A 3 -18.44 -21.51 -3.95
N LEU A 4 -18.50 -20.21 -3.72
CA LEU A 4 -19.30 -19.24 -4.51
C LEU A 4 -18.69 -19.12 -5.93
N SER A 5 -18.66 -20.26 -6.66
CA SER A 5 -18.02 -20.36 -7.98
C SER A 5 -18.80 -19.69 -9.11
N ASP A 6 -20.03 -19.26 -8.85
CA ASP A 6 -20.95 -18.75 -9.87
C ASP A 6 -21.37 -17.29 -9.65
N TYR A 7 -20.56 -16.51 -8.90
CA TYR A 7 -20.84 -15.09 -8.71
C TYR A 7 -20.17 -14.26 -9.81
N ASP A 8 -20.98 -13.61 -10.65
CA ASP A 8 -20.52 -12.80 -11.79
C ASP A 8 -20.31 -11.30 -11.49
N GLY A 9 -20.43 -10.89 -10.22
CA GLY A 9 -20.25 -9.50 -9.81
C GLY A 9 -18.84 -9.20 -9.28
N PRO A 10 -18.63 -7.96 -8.78
CA PRO A 10 -17.37 -7.56 -8.16
C PRO A 10 -16.99 -8.46 -6.99
N ILE A 11 -15.71 -8.81 -6.87
CA ILE A 11 -15.19 -9.57 -5.71
C ILE A 11 -15.36 -8.77 -4.42
N LEU A 12 -15.09 -7.47 -4.49
CA LEU A 12 -15.29 -6.52 -3.40
C LEU A 12 -16.11 -5.34 -3.90
N GLU A 13 -17.17 -4.99 -3.18
CA GLU A 13 -17.96 -3.79 -3.41
C GLU A 13 -18.05 -3.01 -2.10
N ILE A 14 -17.52 -1.81 -2.09
CA ILE A 14 -17.64 -0.85 -0.99
C ILE A 14 -18.54 0.26 -1.48
N ASP A 15 -19.64 0.50 -0.77
CA ASP A 15 -20.67 1.46 -1.15
C ASP A 15 -20.93 2.44 -0.01
N ASN A 16 -20.65 3.73 -0.26
CA ASN A 16 -20.85 4.87 0.65
C ASN A 16 -20.32 4.62 2.08
N LEU A 17 -19.20 3.91 2.20
CA LEU A 17 -18.61 3.51 3.46
C LEU A 17 -18.21 4.71 4.30
N SER A 18 -18.69 4.75 5.55
CA SER A 18 -18.26 5.70 6.55
C SER A 18 -17.78 4.96 7.80
N ILE A 19 -16.57 5.31 8.26
CA ILE A 19 -15.93 4.71 9.43
C ILE A 19 -15.51 5.82 10.39
N SER A 20 -15.89 5.67 11.66
CA SER A 20 -15.52 6.59 12.73
C SER A 20 -14.84 5.86 13.88
N PHE A 21 -13.88 6.53 14.52
CA PHE A 21 -13.27 6.12 15.77
C PHE A 21 -13.82 6.93 16.93
N PHE A 22 -14.28 6.25 17.98
CA PHE A 22 -14.88 6.86 19.15
C PHE A 22 -13.87 6.91 20.30
N THR A 23 -13.46 8.12 20.65
CA THR A 23 -12.63 8.38 21.82
C THR A 23 -13.49 8.84 22.99
N ARG A 24 -12.90 8.96 24.18
CA ARG A 24 -13.62 9.49 25.34
C ARG A 24 -14.07 10.94 25.16
N LEU A 25 -13.43 11.68 24.24
CA LEU A 25 -13.66 13.13 24.05
C LEU A 25 -14.52 13.44 22.84
N ARG A 26 -14.38 12.65 21.77
CA ARG A 26 -15.04 12.95 20.48
C ARG A 26 -15.09 11.74 19.54
N GLU A 27 -15.97 11.82 18.58
CA GLU A 27 -15.96 11.01 17.36
C GLU A 27 -14.93 11.58 16.37
N ILE A 28 -14.21 10.69 15.70
CA ILE A 28 -13.21 11.02 14.69
C ILE A 28 -13.60 10.28 13.41
N PRO A 29 -14.24 10.96 12.45
CA PRO A 29 -14.56 10.36 11.17
C PRO A 29 -13.26 10.14 10.38
N ALA A 30 -12.94 8.88 10.11
CA ALA A 30 -11.71 8.49 9.40
C ALA A 30 -11.95 8.26 7.91
N VAL A 31 -13.10 7.68 7.56
CA VAL A 31 -13.56 7.44 6.18
C VAL A 31 -14.96 7.98 6.05
N MET A 32 -15.28 8.65 4.94
CA MET A 32 -16.56 9.28 4.67
C MET A 32 -16.99 9.02 3.24
N ASP A 33 -18.19 8.46 3.05
CA ASP A 33 -18.82 8.22 1.75
C ASP A 33 -17.86 7.66 0.69
N PHE A 34 -17.08 6.68 1.11
CA PHE A 34 -16.08 6.05 0.27
C PHE A 34 -16.70 4.88 -0.51
N SER A 35 -16.56 4.91 -1.82
CA SER A 35 -17.03 3.84 -2.69
C SER A 35 -15.93 3.39 -3.64
N VAL A 36 -15.75 2.07 -3.75
CA VAL A 36 -14.84 1.42 -4.70
C VAL A 36 -15.28 -0.02 -4.93
N SER A 37 -15.12 -0.52 -6.14
CA SER A 37 -15.28 -1.94 -6.47
C SER A 37 -13.97 -2.55 -6.95
N VAL A 38 -13.82 -3.85 -6.74
CA VAL A 38 -12.71 -4.66 -7.29
C VAL A 38 -13.33 -5.83 -8.04
N GLU A 39 -13.06 -5.92 -9.33
CA GLU A 39 -13.58 -6.99 -10.19
C GLU A 39 -12.76 -8.28 -10.04
N PRO A 40 -13.26 -9.44 -10.51
CA PRO A 40 -12.50 -10.69 -10.51
C PRO A 40 -11.17 -10.56 -11.25
N GLY A 41 -10.07 -10.86 -10.57
CA GLY A 41 -8.71 -10.78 -11.12
C GLY A 41 -8.15 -9.37 -11.31
N GLU A 42 -8.90 -8.32 -10.94
CA GLU A 42 -8.48 -6.93 -11.03
C GLU A 42 -7.58 -6.54 -9.86
N ALA A 43 -6.61 -5.66 -10.12
CA ALA A 43 -5.80 -4.97 -9.12
C ALA A 43 -6.19 -3.48 -9.04
N VAL A 44 -6.73 -3.06 -7.91
CA VAL A 44 -7.10 -1.66 -7.64
C VAL A 44 -6.12 -1.04 -6.66
N GLY A 45 -5.48 0.06 -7.07
CA GLY A 45 -4.57 0.84 -6.22
C GLY A 45 -5.33 1.88 -5.39
N LEU A 46 -5.12 1.91 -4.09
CA LEU A 46 -5.64 2.96 -3.20
C LEU A 46 -4.47 3.83 -2.74
N VAL A 47 -4.45 5.09 -3.16
CA VAL A 47 -3.34 6.01 -2.96
C VAL A 47 -3.77 7.31 -2.29
N GLY A 48 -2.81 8.02 -1.70
CA GLY A 48 -3.01 9.31 -1.04
C GLY A 48 -2.01 9.55 0.07
N GLU A 49 -1.99 10.76 0.63
CA GLU A 49 -1.10 11.13 1.74
C GLU A 49 -1.31 10.23 2.98
N SER A 50 -0.28 10.11 3.81
CA SER A 50 -0.40 9.38 5.08
C SER A 50 -1.50 9.99 5.94
N GLY A 51 -2.29 9.13 6.61
CA GLY A 51 -3.42 9.57 7.45
C GLY A 51 -4.72 9.85 6.68
N CYS A 52 -4.79 9.70 5.34
CA CYS A 52 -6.03 9.95 4.60
C CYS A 52 -7.10 8.86 4.76
N GLY A 53 -6.83 7.73 5.44
CA GLY A 53 -7.81 6.69 5.72
C GLY A 53 -7.63 5.37 4.98
N LYS A 54 -6.60 5.19 4.15
CA LYS A 54 -6.38 3.96 3.33
C LYS A 54 -6.37 2.68 4.15
N SER A 55 -5.52 2.59 5.17
CA SER A 55 -5.46 1.42 6.05
C SER A 55 -6.77 1.21 6.84
N THR A 56 -7.50 2.29 7.13
CA THR A 56 -8.82 2.20 7.77
C THR A 56 -9.84 1.53 6.86
N VAL A 57 -9.79 1.80 5.54
CA VAL A 57 -10.63 1.09 4.55
C VAL A 57 -10.28 -0.40 4.55
N ALA A 58 -8.99 -0.76 4.50
CA ALA A 58 -8.53 -2.15 4.54
C ALA A 58 -9.02 -2.89 5.80
N LEU A 59 -8.85 -2.27 6.98
CA LEU A 59 -9.34 -2.82 8.25
C LEU A 59 -10.87 -2.91 8.29
N GLY A 60 -11.57 -1.97 7.63
CA GLY A 60 -13.02 -2.03 7.43
C GLY A 60 -13.44 -3.26 6.63
N VAL A 61 -12.74 -3.57 5.52
CA VAL A 61 -12.98 -4.79 4.74
C VAL A 61 -12.72 -6.03 5.59
N MET A 62 -11.66 -6.02 6.39
CA MET A 62 -11.38 -7.11 7.33
C MET A 62 -12.35 -7.17 8.51
N GLN A 63 -13.27 -6.21 8.69
CA GLN A 63 -14.13 -6.08 9.85
C GLN A 63 -13.33 -6.10 11.17
N ASP A 64 -12.13 -5.48 11.17
CA ASP A 64 -11.20 -5.45 12.29
C ASP A 64 -10.74 -4.02 12.58
N LEU A 65 -11.68 -3.18 13.01
CA LEU A 65 -11.46 -1.77 13.34
C LEU A 65 -11.00 -1.54 14.79
N GLY A 66 -10.81 -2.62 15.54
CA GLY A 66 -10.53 -2.56 16.97
C GLY A 66 -11.74 -2.09 17.79
N VAL A 67 -11.52 -1.91 19.10
CA VAL A 67 -12.61 -1.64 20.06
C VAL A 67 -13.26 -0.26 19.90
N ASN A 68 -12.53 0.69 19.33
CA ASN A 68 -12.98 2.07 19.19
C ASN A 68 -13.50 2.43 17.79
N GLY A 69 -13.26 1.58 16.79
CA GLY A 69 -13.67 1.81 15.41
C GLY A 69 -15.03 1.20 15.11
N LYS A 70 -15.84 1.91 14.32
CA LYS A 70 -17.15 1.42 13.86
C LYS A 70 -17.44 1.86 12.44
N ILE A 71 -18.07 0.99 11.66
CA ILE A 71 -18.75 1.38 10.43
C ILE A 71 -20.04 2.09 10.84
N VAL A 72 -20.16 3.35 10.51
CA VAL A 72 -21.30 4.20 10.85
C VAL A 72 -22.25 4.43 9.68
N GLY A 73 -21.85 4.06 8.46
CA GLY A 73 -22.66 4.18 7.26
C GLY A 73 -22.11 3.33 6.12
N GLY A 74 -22.96 3.09 5.13
CA GLY A 74 -22.62 2.32 3.94
C GLY A 74 -22.55 0.81 4.15
N SER A 75 -21.96 0.10 3.19
CA SER A 75 -21.83 -1.35 3.23
C SER A 75 -20.52 -1.82 2.58
N ILE A 76 -20.06 -2.99 3.00
CA ILE A 76 -18.93 -3.71 2.39
C ILE A 76 -19.43 -5.09 2.01
N LYS A 77 -19.46 -5.38 0.72
CA LYS A 77 -19.86 -6.69 0.21
C LYS A 77 -18.67 -7.43 -0.38
N PHE A 78 -18.54 -8.68 -0.01
CA PHE A 78 -17.58 -9.61 -0.60
C PHE A 78 -18.37 -10.70 -1.33
N LYS A 79 -18.16 -10.84 -2.63
CA LYS A 79 -18.94 -11.73 -3.51
C LYS A 79 -20.46 -11.58 -3.26
N GLY A 80 -20.93 -10.34 -3.20
CA GLY A 80 -22.34 -9.99 -2.97
C GLY A 80 -22.85 -10.14 -1.53
N GLN A 81 -22.07 -10.69 -0.60
CA GLN A 81 -22.44 -10.85 0.80
C GLN A 81 -21.97 -9.66 1.65
N ASP A 82 -22.86 -9.01 2.35
CA ASP A 82 -22.55 -7.90 3.26
C ASP A 82 -21.78 -8.41 4.49
N LEU A 83 -20.50 -8.07 4.57
CA LEU A 83 -19.60 -8.51 5.63
C LEU A 83 -20.05 -8.02 7.02
N GLY A 84 -20.66 -6.84 7.09
CA GLY A 84 -21.16 -6.28 8.36
C GLY A 84 -22.35 -7.04 8.95
N LYS A 85 -23.00 -7.91 8.18
CA LYS A 85 -24.16 -8.72 8.62
C LYS A 85 -23.80 -10.18 8.92
N LEU A 86 -22.54 -10.56 8.71
CA LEU A 86 -22.11 -11.94 8.95
C LEU A 86 -21.82 -12.19 10.43
N SER A 87 -22.02 -13.42 10.86
CA SER A 87 -21.65 -13.83 12.22
C SER A 87 -20.12 -13.87 12.38
N PRO A 88 -19.60 -13.73 13.61
CA PRO A 88 -18.15 -13.83 13.87
C PRO A 88 -17.53 -15.14 13.37
N GLU A 89 -18.27 -16.24 13.40
CA GLU A 89 -17.81 -17.55 12.93
C GLU A 89 -17.60 -17.53 11.41
N VAL A 90 -18.58 -17.02 10.66
CA VAL A 90 -18.48 -16.89 9.19
C VAL A 90 -17.37 -15.94 8.79
N LEU A 91 -17.24 -14.81 9.49
CA LEU A 91 -16.15 -13.87 9.24
C LEU A 91 -14.76 -14.50 9.48
N ARG A 92 -14.63 -15.34 10.52
CA ARG A 92 -13.38 -16.07 10.78
C ARG A 92 -13.06 -17.05 9.66
N ASP A 93 -14.07 -17.74 9.11
CA ASP A 93 -13.88 -18.67 8.00
C ASP A 93 -13.49 -17.97 6.68
N ILE A 94 -13.96 -16.74 6.48
CA ILE A 94 -13.60 -15.91 5.32
C ILE A 94 -12.19 -15.34 5.45
N ARG A 95 -11.82 -14.85 6.65
CA ARG A 95 -10.50 -14.26 6.91
C ARG A 95 -9.39 -15.31 6.85
N GLY A 96 -8.34 -15.02 6.10
CA GLY A 96 -7.20 -15.93 5.87
C GLY A 96 -7.49 -17.04 4.85
N ASN A 97 -8.74 -17.26 4.48
CA ASN A 97 -9.14 -18.27 3.49
C ASN A 97 -9.56 -17.62 2.16
N GLU A 98 -10.62 -16.82 2.18
CA GLU A 98 -11.16 -16.14 0.99
C GLU A 98 -10.64 -14.70 0.84
N ILE A 99 -10.42 -14.01 1.96
CA ILE A 99 -9.80 -12.69 2.03
C ILE A 99 -8.53 -12.80 2.87
N ALA A 100 -7.39 -12.48 2.29
CA ALA A 100 -6.11 -12.37 3.00
C ALA A 100 -5.60 -10.93 3.02
N MET A 101 -4.85 -10.57 4.05
CA MET A 101 -4.26 -9.24 4.19
C MET A 101 -2.78 -9.32 4.56
N ILE A 102 -1.98 -8.53 3.88
CA ILE A 102 -0.57 -8.26 4.23
C ILE A 102 -0.52 -6.88 4.87
N TYR A 103 -0.10 -6.85 6.14
CA TYR A 103 -0.02 -5.62 6.92
C TYR A 103 1.30 -4.87 6.67
N GLN A 104 1.34 -3.61 7.06
CA GLN A 104 2.45 -2.68 6.86
C GLN A 104 3.79 -3.17 7.45
N GLU A 105 3.77 -3.91 8.55
CA GLU A 105 4.97 -4.46 9.20
C GLU A 105 5.02 -5.98 9.07
N PRO A 106 5.69 -6.54 8.05
CA PRO A 106 5.71 -7.98 7.82
C PRO A 106 6.35 -8.77 8.96
N MET A 107 7.34 -8.19 9.63
CA MET A 107 7.99 -8.85 10.77
C MET A 107 7.06 -9.05 11.96
N ALA A 108 6.09 -8.16 12.16
CA ALA A 108 5.08 -8.29 13.20
C ALA A 108 4.07 -9.41 12.91
N SER A 109 3.94 -9.83 11.64
CA SER A 109 3.03 -10.91 11.23
C SER A 109 3.60 -12.31 11.46
N LEU A 110 4.90 -12.44 11.73
CA LEU A 110 5.56 -13.72 11.95
C LEU A 110 5.83 -13.97 13.44
N ASN A 111 5.42 -15.13 13.93
CA ASN A 111 5.75 -15.55 15.30
C ASN A 111 7.24 -15.94 15.40
N PRO A 112 8.07 -15.18 16.14
CA PRO A 112 9.52 -15.43 16.19
C PRO A 112 9.90 -16.75 16.87
N ALA A 113 9.01 -17.33 17.66
CA ALA A 113 9.24 -18.59 18.38
C ALA A 113 8.80 -19.83 17.59
N MET A 114 8.19 -19.65 16.41
CA MET A 114 7.72 -20.75 15.57
C MET A 114 8.52 -20.87 14.28
N LYS A 115 8.75 -22.10 13.84
CA LYS A 115 9.34 -22.35 12.51
C LYS A 115 8.40 -21.92 11.40
N ILE A 116 8.97 -21.48 10.28
CA ILE A 116 8.23 -21.03 9.10
C ILE A 116 7.23 -22.08 8.62
N ALA A 117 7.64 -23.35 8.53
CA ALA A 117 6.73 -24.42 8.12
C ALA A 117 5.46 -24.48 8.96
N ASN A 118 5.57 -24.38 10.28
CA ASN A 118 4.40 -24.48 11.16
C ASN A 118 3.42 -23.34 10.93
N GLN A 119 3.93 -22.11 10.72
CA GLN A 119 3.10 -20.95 10.47
C GLN A 119 2.37 -21.02 9.11
N LEU A 120 3.06 -21.49 8.06
CA LEU A 120 2.45 -21.69 6.75
C LEU A 120 1.40 -22.80 6.75
N MET A 121 1.67 -23.91 7.42
CA MET A 121 0.76 -25.07 7.46
C MET A 121 -0.51 -24.79 8.26
N GLU A 122 -0.50 -23.84 9.17
CA GLU A 122 -1.64 -23.53 10.05
C GLU A 122 -2.88 -23.18 9.24
N VAL A 123 -2.75 -22.35 8.20
CA VAL A 123 -3.87 -21.87 7.37
C VAL A 123 -4.64 -23.04 6.72
N PRO A 124 -4.03 -23.90 5.89
CA PRO A 124 -4.77 -25.00 5.25
C PRO A 124 -5.24 -26.07 6.23
N MET A 125 -4.54 -26.28 7.34
CA MET A 125 -4.97 -27.24 8.37
C MET A 125 -6.21 -26.76 9.10
N ILE A 126 -6.32 -25.46 9.41
CA ILE A 126 -7.47 -24.89 10.13
C ILE A 126 -8.68 -24.74 9.21
N HIS A 127 -8.49 -24.14 8.03
CA HIS A 127 -9.60 -23.78 7.14
C HIS A 127 -10.07 -24.94 6.25
N GLU A 128 -9.18 -25.81 5.83
CA GLU A 128 -9.49 -26.89 4.90
C GLU A 128 -9.45 -28.28 5.55
N GLY A 129 -8.90 -28.40 6.77
CA GLY A 129 -8.80 -29.67 7.48
C GLY A 129 -7.84 -30.66 6.83
N VAL A 130 -6.89 -30.19 6.02
CA VAL A 130 -5.91 -31.07 5.33
C VAL A 130 -4.92 -31.69 6.31
N SER A 131 -4.35 -32.84 5.92
CA SER A 131 -3.30 -33.49 6.71
C SER A 131 -2.03 -32.65 6.80
N LYS A 132 -1.20 -32.92 7.80
CA LYS A 132 0.07 -32.22 7.98
C LYS A 132 1.02 -32.43 6.80
N GLU A 133 1.01 -33.63 6.21
CA GLU A 133 1.81 -33.97 5.04
C GLU A 133 1.40 -33.15 3.82
N GLU A 134 0.09 -33.03 3.59
CA GLU A 134 -0.45 -32.22 2.50
C GLU A 134 -0.18 -30.73 2.72
N ALA A 135 -0.37 -30.22 3.96
CA ALA A 135 -0.06 -28.85 4.31
C ALA A 135 1.43 -28.51 4.10
N TYR A 136 2.34 -29.45 4.45
CA TYR A 136 3.77 -29.26 4.22
C TYR A 136 4.13 -29.22 2.74
N LYS A 137 3.51 -30.08 1.92
CA LYS A 137 3.69 -30.08 0.47
C LYS A 137 3.26 -28.75 -0.14
N ARG A 138 2.09 -28.24 0.25
CA ARG A 138 1.62 -26.90 -0.19
C ARG A 138 2.53 -25.78 0.27
N ALA A 139 3.02 -25.82 1.51
CA ALA A 139 3.98 -24.85 2.01
C ALA A 139 5.29 -24.85 1.18
N LEU A 140 5.78 -26.03 0.77
CA LEU A 140 6.94 -26.15 -0.10
C LEU A 140 6.69 -25.54 -1.49
N GLU A 141 5.53 -25.80 -2.07
CA GLU A 141 5.11 -25.23 -3.36
C GLU A 141 5.06 -23.69 -3.28
N VAL A 142 4.37 -23.12 -2.29
CA VAL A 142 4.22 -21.67 -2.17
C VAL A 142 5.54 -20.98 -1.87
N VAL A 143 6.41 -21.57 -1.02
CA VAL A 143 7.77 -21.03 -0.76
C VAL A 143 8.64 -21.06 -2.01
N THR A 144 8.45 -22.05 -2.88
CA THR A 144 9.08 -22.10 -4.20
C THR A 144 8.54 -21.01 -5.12
N ASP A 145 7.23 -20.81 -5.13
CA ASP A 145 6.56 -19.79 -5.95
C ASP A 145 6.98 -18.37 -5.58
N VAL A 146 7.25 -18.09 -4.30
CA VAL A 146 7.80 -16.78 -3.88
C VAL A 146 9.31 -16.64 -4.16
N LYS A 147 9.88 -17.54 -4.94
CA LYS A 147 11.27 -17.49 -5.45
C LYS A 147 12.31 -17.39 -4.32
N LEU A 148 12.09 -18.11 -3.21
CA LEU A 148 13.07 -18.21 -2.12
C LEU A 148 14.07 -19.35 -2.41
N PRO A 149 15.38 -19.12 -2.23
CA PRO A 149 16.39 -20.14 -2.40
C PRO A 149 16.29 -21.20 -1.29
N ASP A 150 16.51 -22.46 -1.62
CA ASP A 150 16.50 -23.58 -0.68
C ASP A 150 15.22 -23.63 0.19
N PRO A 151 14.05 -23.89 -0.43
CA PRO A 151 12.76 -23.85 0.25
C PRO A 151 12.68 -24.77 1.48
N GLU A 152 13.31 -25.95 1.44
CA GLU A 152 13.31 -26.87 2.57
C GLU A 152 14.06 -26.31 3.79
N ARG A 153 15.18 -25.63 3.58
CA ARG A 153 15.93 -24.97 4.64
C ARG A 153 15.11 -23.82 5.23
N ILE A 154 14.48 -23.01 4.37
CA ILE A 154 13.62 -21.90 4.79
C ILE A 154 12.48 -22.40 5.67
N LEU A 155 11.78 -23.46 5.27
CA LEU A 155 10.70 -24.06 6.06
C LEU A 155 11.13 -24.54 7.45
N LYS A 156 12.39 -24.99 7.59
CA LYS A 156 12.97 -25.44 8.87
C LYS A 156 13.49 -24.29 9.73
N SER A 157 13.62 -23.08 9.16
CA SER A 157 14.17 -21.91 9.84
C SER A 157 13.13 -21.20 10.72
N PHE A 158 13.63 -20.36 11.63
CA PHE A 158 12.83 -19.39 12.38
C PHE A 158 12.90 -18.02 11.69
N PRO A 159 11.93 -17.11 11.91
CA PRO A 159 11.91 -15.78 11.29
C PRO A 159 13.22 -14.99 11.45
N HIS A 160 13.81 -14.97 12.62
CA HIS A 160 15.06 -14.24 12.91
C HIS A 160 16.30 -14.76 12.14
N GLN A 161 16.21 -15.92 11.51
CA GLN A 161 17.28 -16.50 10.68
C GLN A 161 17.18 -16.08 9.21
N LEU A 162 16.16 -15.30 8.85
CA LEU A 162 15.86 -14.82 7.51
C LEU A 162 16.14 -13.33 7.39
N SER A 163 16.56 -12.88 6.20
CA SER A 163 16.66 -11.45 5.89
C SER A 163 15.26 -10.81 5.80
N GLY A 164 15.15 -9.48 5.92
CA GLY A 164 13.88 -8.76 5.82
C GLY A 164 13.11 -9.07 4.53
N GLY A 165 13.79 -9.08 3.37
CA GLY A 165 13.16 -9.45 2.10
C GLY A 165 12.73 -10.92 2.02
N GLN A 166 13.42 -11.84 2.72
CA GLN A 166 12.98 -13.24 2.82
C GLN A 166 11.74 -13.35 3.73
N GLN A 167 11.72 -12.64 4.86
CA GLN A 167 10.55 -12.59 5.75
C GLN A 167 9.33 -12.03 5.04
N GLN A 168 9.50 -10.94 4.26
CA GLN A 168 8.43 -10.37 3.45
C GLN A 168 7.85 -11.39 2.47
N ARG A 169 8.70 -12.12 1.75
CA ARG A 169 8.25 -13.19 0.83
C ARG A 169 7.54 -14.33 1.56
N ILE A 170 7.92 -14.65 2.80
CA ILE A 170 7.21 -15.63 3.64
C ILE A 170 5.83 -15.11 4.04
N VAL A 171 5.69 -13.83 4.39
CA VAL A 171 4.36 -13.25 4.69
C VAL A 171 3.46 -13.29 3.45
N ILE A 172 4.00 -13.00 2.27
CA ILE A 172 3.28 -13.15 1.00
C ILE A 172 2.89 -14.62 0.78
N ALA A 173 3.82 -15.56 0.99
CA ALA A 173 3.54 -16.99 0.90
C ALA A 173 2.42 -17.41 1.85
N MET A 174 2.44 -16.92 3.09
CA MET A 174 1.42 -17.21 4.11
C MET A 174 0.04 -16.68 3.69
N ALA A 175 -0.04 -15.47 3.15
CA ALA A 175 -1.29 -14.89 2.64
C ALA A 175 -1.86 -15.66 1.44
N LEU A 176 -1.01 -16.31 0.65
CA LEU A 176 -1.40 -17.05 -0.56
C LEU A 176 -1.61 -18.56 -0.32
N MET A 177 -1.40 -19.07 0.91
CA MET A 177 -1.56 -20.51 1.22
C MET A 177 -2.95 -21.06 0.90
N SER A 178 -4.00 -20.25 1.09
CA SER A 178 -5.40 -20.60 0.80
C SER A 178 -5.83 -20.24 -0.62
N LYS A 179 -4.95 -19.60 -1.42
CA LYS A 179 -5.30 -19.04 -2.74
C LYS A 179 -6.56 -18.15 -2.65
N PRO A 180 -6.48 -17.05 -1.91
CA PRO A 180 -7.63 -16.21 -1.61
C PRO A 180 -8.20 -15.57 -2.88
N SER A 181 -9.50 -15.29 -2.88
CA SER A 181 -10.15 -14.54 -3.97
C SER A 181 -9.80 -13.05 -3.94
N LEU A 182 -9.51 -12.51 -2.74
CA LEU A 182 -9.08 -11.13 -2.54
C LEU A 182 -7.84 -11.06 -1.66
N LEU A 183 -6.81 -10.37 -2.12
CA LEU A 183 -5.61 -10.04 -1.37
C LEU A 183 -5.55 -8.53 -1.14
N ILE A 184 -5.53 -8.13 0.12
CA ILE A 184 -5.33 -6.74 0.54
C ILE A 184 -3.86 -6.57 0.90
N LEU A 185 -3.21 -5.57 0.30
CA LEU A 185 -1.81 -5.26 0.55
C LEU A 185 -1.73 -3.84 1.13
N ASP A 186 -1.46 -3.73 2.42
CA ASP A 186 -1.32 -2.43 3.09
C ASP A 186 0.16 -2.09 3.22
N GLU A 187 0.65 -1.27 2.29
CA GLU A 187 2.04 -0.83 2.20
C GLU A 187 3.05 -2.01 2.29
N PRO A 188 2.93 -3.01 1.42
CA PRO A 188 3.64 -4.29 1.56
C PRO A 188 5.16 -4.18 1.40
N THR A 189 5.67 -3.02 1.02
CA THR A 189 7.10 -2.79 0.72
C THR A 189 7.76 -1.81 1.69
N THR A 190 7.04 -1.33 2.69
CA THR A 190 7.59 -0.42 3.71
C THR A 190 8.82 -1.05 4.38
N ALA A 191 9.88 -0.28 4.54
CA ALA A 191 11.17 -0.68 5.10
C ALA A 191 12.01 -1.65 4.22
N LEU A 192 11.68 -1.84 2.95
CA LEU A 192 12.53 -2.52 1.97
C LEU A 192 13.38 -1.52 1.18
N ASP A 193 14.54 -1.97 0.70
CA ASP A 193 15.27 -1.19 -0.27
C ASP A 193 14.59 -1.23 -1.65
N VAL A 194 14.82 -0.20 -2.47
CA VAL A 194 14.13 0.02 -3.76
C VAL A 194 14.22 -1.20 -4.69
N THR A 195 15.35 -1.91 -4.67
CA THR A 195 15.55 -3.08 -5.55
C THR A 195 14.72 -4.27 -5.09
N VAL A 196 14.64 -4.49 -3.78
CA VAL A 196 13.83 -5.56 -3.18
C VAL A 196 12.34 -5.21 -3.31
N GLU A 197 11.98 -3.93 -3.15
CA GLU A 197 10.62 -3.43 -3.32
C GLU A 197 10.06 -3.79 -4.70
N ALA A 198 10.75 -3.42 -5.79
CA ALA A 198 10.33 -3.75 -7.15
C ALA A 198 10.17 -5.26 -7.35
N ALA A 199 11.14 -6.07 -6.89
CA ALA A 199 11.09 -7.51 -7.01
C ALA A 199 9.94 -8.17 -6.22
N VAL A 200 9.53 -7.58 -5.09
CA VAL A 200 8.38 -8.04 -4.29
C VAL A 200 7.06 -7.70 -5.00
N VAL A 201 6.95 -6.51 -5.57
CA VAL A 201 5.75 -6.07 -6.30
C VAL A 201 5.55 -6.92 -7.55
N ASP A 202 6.59 -7.15 -8.35
CA ASP A 202 6.53 -8.04 -9.52
C ASP A 202 6.11 -9.46 -9.11
N LEU A 203 6.65 -9.97 -8.01
CA LEU A 203 6.28 -11.27 -7.48
C LEU A 203 4.79 -11.34 -7.14
N VAL A 204 4.26 -10.36 -6.44
CA VAL A 204 2.84 -10.30 -6.06
C VAL A 204 1.95 -10.24 -7.30
N LYS A 205 2.33 -9.45 -8.31
CA LYS A 205 1.63 -9.36 -9.59
C LYS A 205 1.60 -10.69 -10.34
N ASP A 206 2.75 -11.37 -10.44
CA ASP A 206 2.87 -12.69 -11.07
C ASP A 206 1.98 -13.73 -10.36
N LEU A 207 2.01 -13.75 -9.02
CA LEU A 207 1.25 -14.69 -8.21
C LEU A 207 -0.26 -14.39 -8.23
N GLY A 208 -0.65 -13.12 -8.23
CA GLY A 208 -2.03 -12.68 -8.41
C GLY A 208 -2.62 -13.24 -9.70
N LYS A 209 -1.90 -13.08 -10.81
CA LYS A 209 -2.29 -13.66 -12.10
C LYS A 209 -2.30 -15.18 -12.10
N LYS A 210 -1.29 -15.82 -11.50
CA LYS A 210 -1.19 -17.28 -11.42
C LYS A 210 -2.36 -17.91 -10.68
N TYR A 211 -2.81 -17.27 -9.59
CA TYR A 211 -3.87 -17.79 -8.73
C TYR A 211 -5.26 -17.20 -9.01
N GLY A 212 -5.36 -16.21 -9.92
CA GLY A 212 -6.60 -15.52 -10.21
C GLY A 212 -7.10 -14.67 -9.03
N THR A 213 -6.18 -14.17 -8.19
CA THR A 213 -6.49 -13.38 -7.00
C THR A 213 -6.70 -11.92 -7.37
N SER A 214 -7.82 -11.33 -6.97
CA SER A 214 -8.07 -9.88 -7.06
C SER A 214 -7.30 -9.15 -5.98
N MET A 215 -6.90 -7.90 -6.21
CA MET A 215 -6.03 -7.17 -5.28
C MET A 215 -6.56 -5.78 -4.95
N LEU A 216 -6.53 -5.41 -3.66
CA LEU A 216 -6.61 -4.03 -3.19
C LEU A 216 -5.22 -3.63 -2.70
N PHE A 217 -4.52 -2.81 -3.50
CA PHE A 217 -3.13 -2.44 -3.28
C PHE A 217 -3.03 -1.04 -2.70
N ILE A 218 -2.68 -0.93 -1.43
CA ILE A 218 -2.51 0.34 -0.73
C ILE A 218 -1.02 0.71 -0.73
N SER A 219 -0.70 1.88 -1.27
CA SER A 219 0.67 2.37 -1.28
C SER A 219 0.73 3.91 -1.27
N HIS A 220 1.79 4.44 -0.71
CA HIS A 220 2.20 5.83 -0.89
C HIS A 220 3.15 6.00 -2.09
N ASN A 221 3.69 4.91 -2.64
CA ASN A 221 4.54 4.91 -3.82
C ASN A 221 3.69 4.75 -5.10
N LEU A 222 3.35 5.88 -5.71
CA LEU A 222 2.55 5.90 -6.93
C LEU A 222 3.21 5.19 -8.11
N GLY A 223 4.54 5.20 -8.20
CA GLY A 223 5.25 4.50 -9.26
C GLY A 223 4.92 3.00 -9.27
N LEU A 224 4.90 2.37 -8.09
CA LEU A 224 4.53 0.96 -7.96
C LEU A 224 3.08 0.70 -8.33
N VAL A 225 2.17 1.59 -7.93
CA VAL A 225 0.73 1.46 -8.25
C VAL A 225 0.51 1.56 -9.75
N LEU A 226 1.19 2.48 -10.43
CA LEU A 226 1.11 2.64 -11.88
C LEU A 226 1.59 1.40 -12.65
N GLU A 227 2.58 0.68 -12.13
CA GLU A 227 3.11 -0.53 -12.76
C GLU A 227 2.31 -1.80 -12.43
N THR A 228 1.58 -1.79 -11.30
CA THR A 228 0.99 -3.01 -10.73
C THR A 228 -0.51 -3.09 -10.91
N CYS A 229 -1.21 -1.96 -10.81
CA CYS A 229 -2.66 -1.93 -10.76
C CYS A 229 -3.30 -1.65 -12.12
N ASP A 230 -4.55 -2.08 -12.29
CA ASP A 230 -5.37 -1.80 -13.47
C ASP A 230 -6.13 -0.48 -13.31
N ARG A 231 -6.61 -0.23 -12.08
CA ARG A 231 -7.33 0.99 -11.68
C ARG A 231 -6.73 1.62 -10.44
N ILE A 232 -7.00 2.90 -10.27
CA ILE A 232 -6.56 3.69 -9.12
C ILE A 232 -7.73 4.42 -8.49
N CYS A 233 -7.74 4.47 -7.17
CA CYS A 233 -8.61 5.33 -6.36
C CYS A 233 -7.72 6.26 -5.53
N VAL A 234 -7.83 7.55 -5.77
CA VAL A 234 -7.08 8.58 -5.05
C VAL A 234 -7.91 9.04 -3.86
N MET A 235 -7.36 8.91 -2.67
CA MET A 235 -8.03 9.22 -1.42
C MET A 235 -7.42 10.44 -0.74
N TYR A 236 -8.25 11.37 -0.31
CA TYR A 236 -7.85 12.54 0.44
C TYR A 236 -8.77 12.76 1.63
N SER A 237 -8.21 12.87 2.83
CA SER A 237 -8.93 13.20 4.07
C SER A 237 -10.25 12.45 4.28
N GLY A 238 -10.23 11.13 4.10
CA GLY A 238 -11.35 10.24 4.33
C GLY A 238 -12.24 9.97 3.11
N GLU A 239 -12.08 10.69 2.01
CA GLU A 239 -12.93 10.57 0.81
C GLU A 239 -12.14 10.12 -0.42
N ALA A 240 -12.80 9.39 -1.33
CA ALA A 240 -12.31 9.22 -2.68
C ALA A 240 -12.49 10.55 -3.43
N VAL A 241 -11.42 11.06 -4.05
CA VAL A 241 -11.45 12.33 -4.80
C VAL A 241 -11.35 12.12 -6.30
N GLU A 242 -10.73 11.04 -6.74
CA GLU A 242 -10.66 10.64 -8.14
C GLU A 242 -10.47 9.12 -8.25
N THR A 243 -11.17 8.48 -9.17
CA THR A 243 -11.03 7.06 -9.46
C THR A 243 -11.15 6.81 -10.96
N GLY A 244 -10.43 5.81 -11.49
CA GLY A 244 -10.49 5.47 -12.91
C GLY A 244 -9.42 4.45 -13.29
N SER A 245 -9.35 4.10 -14.57
CA SER A 245 -8.23 3.32 -15.07
C SER A 245 -6.91 4.07 -14.86
N ILE A 246 -5.81 3.34 -14.69
CA ILE A 246 -4.49 3.96 -14.56
C ILE A 246 -4.22 4.91 -15.73
N GLN A 247 -4.60 4.51 -16.94
CA GLN A 247 -4.37 5.31 -18.14
C GLN A 247 -5.20 6.60 -18.15
N ASP A 248 -6.48 6.53 -17.78
CA ASP A 248 -7.35 7.72 -17.76
C ASP A 248 -6.90 8.71 -16.70
N VAL A 249 -6.70 8.25 -15.47
CA VAL A 249 -6.28 9.15 -14.37
C VAL A 249 -4.89 9.74 -14.64
N PHE A 250 -3.94 8.95 -15.16
CA PHE A 250 -2.59 9.44 -15.43
C PHE A 250 -2.56 10.45 -16.59
N ASN A 251 -3.31 10.19 -17.66
CA ASN A 251 -3.32 11.05 -18.86
C ASN A 251 -4.23 12.26 -18.71
N LYS A 252 -5.29 12.17 -17.90
CA LYS A 252 -6.35 13.18 -17.78
C LYS A 252 -6.79 13.36 -16.33
N MET A 253 -5.83 13.67 -15.43
CA MET A 253 -6.17 13.98 -14.05
C MET A 253 -7.26 15.05 -13.99
N GLN A 254 -8.31 14.81 -13.21
CA GLN A 254 -9.48 15.69 -13.13
C GLN A 254 -9.74 16.22 -11.70
N HIS A 255 -8.79 15.94 -10.78
CA HIS A 255 -8.83 16.53 -9.44
C HIS A 255 -7.51 17.27 -9.13
N PRO A 256 -7.55 18.51 -8.62
CA PRO A 256 -6.33 19.27 -8.30
C PRO A 256 -5.39 18.57 -7.33
N TYR A 257 -5.92 17.81 -6.38
CA TYR A 257 -5.11 17.01 -5.47
C TYR A 257 -4.36 15.90 -6.20
N THR A 258 -5.03 15.17 -7.10
CA THR A 258 -4.38 14.13 -7.91
C THR A 258 -3.23 14.72 -8.71
N GLN A 259 -3.45 15.85 -9.36
CA GLN A 259 -2.41 16.55 -10.10
C GLN A 259 -1.24 16.95 -9.20
N ALA A 260 -1.52 17.51 -8.03
CA ALA A 260 -0.49 17.93 -7.07
C ALA A 260 0.30 16.71 -6.53
N LEU A 261 -0.41 15.60 -6.24
CA LEU A 261 0.20 14.36 -5.77
C LEU A 261 1.17 13.78 -6.82
N PHE A 262 0.77 13.71 -8.08
CA PHE A 262 1.62 13.24 -9.17
C PHE A 262 2.80 14.18 -9.47
N ARG A 263 2.65 15.49 -9.24
CA ARG A 263 3.74 16.47 -9.39
C ARG A 263 4.76 16.45 -8.24
N SER A 264 4.39 15.90 -7.10
CA SER A 264 5.29 15.79 -5.94
C SER A 264 6.22 14.57 -5.99
N ILE A 265 6.07 13.69 -7.00
CA ILE A 265 6.81 12.44 -7.08
C ILE A 265 7.93 12.52 -8.12
N PRO A 266 9.14 12.05 -7.78
CA PRO A 266 10.21 11.89 -8.77
C PRO A 266 9.85 10.76 -9.73
N LEU A 267 9.70 11.09 -11.02
CA LEU A 267 9.57 10.06 -12.05
C LEU A 267 10.96 9.61 -12.51
N PRO A 268 11.17 8.31 -12.76
CA PRO A 268 12.39 7.80 -13.32
C PRO A 268 12.77 8.53 -14.62
N GLY A 269 14.01 8.99 -14.73
CA GLY A 269 14.51 9.69 -15.93
C GLY A 269 14.05 11.15 -16.08
N ALA A 270 13.28 11.71 -15.16
CA ALA A 270 12.92 13.12 -15.22
C ALA A 270 14.09 14.01 -14.81
N ASP A 271 14.43 14.99 -15.67
CA ASP A 271 15.38 16.05 -15.31
C ASP A 271 14.73 16.99 -14.28
N LYS A 272 15.40 17.19 -13.15
CA LYS A 272 14.95 18.10 -12.07
C LYS A 272 14.71 19.55 -12.55
N ASN A 273 15.37 19.97 -13.63
CA ASN A 273 15.22 21.30 -14.21
C ASN A 273 14.02 21.37 -15.17
N ALA A 274 13.72 20.27 -15.87
CA ALA A 274 12.59 20.18 -16.78
C ALA A 274 11.27 19.94 -16.01
N ARG A 275 11.34 19.19 -14.90
CA ARG A 275 10.19 18.89 -14.04
C ARG A 275 10.57 19.05 -12.57
N PRO A 276 10.57 20.27 -12.03
CA PRO A 276 10.82 20.49 -10.60
C PRO A 276 9.73 19.81 -9.77
N LEU A 277 10.14 19.15 -8.68
CA LEU A 277 9.18 18.61 -7.70
C LEU A 277 8.49 19.79 -7.00
N VAL A 278 7.16 19.72 -6.93
CA VAL A 278 6.34 20.73 -6.26
C VAL A 278 5.66 20.09 -5.07
N ALA A 279 5.99 20.56 -3.88
CA ALA A 279 5.30 20.13 -2.66
C ALA A 279 3.85 20.60 -2.68
N ILE A 280 2.95 19.78 -2.15
CA ILE A 280 1.54 20.17 -1.96
C ILE A 280 1.51 21.23 -0.85
N PRO A 281 1.02 22.45 -1.10
CA PRO A 281 1.05 23.53 -0.11
C PRO A 281 0.14 23.25 1.08
N GLY A 282 0.44 23.86 2.23
CA GLY A 282 -0.39 23.80 3.44
C GLY A 282 -0.34 22.45 4.17
N ASN A 283 -1.05 22.37 5.28
CA ASN A 283 -1.11 21.19 6.12
C ASN A 283 -2.30 20.29 5.75
N PHE A 284 -2.15 19.00 5.97
CA PHE A 284 -3.26 18.05 5.88
C PHE A 284 -4.30 18.38 6.98
N PRO A 285 -5.60 18.53 6.65
CA PRO A 285 -6.61 18.94 7.62
C PRO A 285 -6.86 17.83 8.64
N LEU A 286 -6.93 18.22 9.90
CA LEU A 286 -7.43 17.32 10.94
C LEU A 286 -8.92 17.02 10.71
N PRO A 287 -9.44 15.86 11.16
CA PRO A 287 -10.85 15.51 10.93
C PRO A 287 -11.88 16.57 11.34
N HIS A 288 -11.58 17.37 12.37
CA HIS A 288 -12.46 18.43 12.85
C HIS A 288 -12.22 19.79 12.17
N GLU A 289 -11.24 19.90 11.29
CA GLU A 289 -10.91 21.09 10.51
C GLU A 289 -11.38 20.97 9.06
N ARG A 290 -12.04 19.87 8.72
CA ARG A 290 -12.56 19.64 7.37
C ARG A 290 -13.65 20.66 7.04
N PRO A 291 -13.62 21.28 5.86
CA PRO A 291 -14.68 22.17 5.40
C PRO A 291 -15.96 21.38 5.08
N ASP A 292 -17.09 22.08 5.00
CA ASP A 292 -18.38 21.48 4.62
C ASP A 292 -18.42 21.00 3.15
N GLY A 293 -17.53 21.54 2.30
CA GLY A 293 -17.43 21.20 0.88
C GLY A 293 -16.21 20.33 0.56
N CYS A 294 -15.37 20.79 -0.36
CA CYS A 294 -14.18 20.06 -0.79
C CYS A 294 -13.12 20.01 0.31
N ASN A 295 -12.80 18.81 0.81
CA ASN A 295 -11.77 18.62 1.83
C ASN A 295 -10.39 19.15 1.41
N PHE A 296 -10.08 19.16 0.11
CA PHE A 296 -8.84 19.72 -0.43
C PHE A 296 -8.90 21.24 -0.61
N GLY A 297 -10.08 21.87 -0.49
CA GLY A 297 -10.28 23.30 -0.70
C GLY A 297 -9.22 24.21 -0.09
N PRO A 298 -8.87 24.07 1.20
CA PRO A 298 -7.86 24.91 1.87
C PRO A 298 -6.46 24.87 1.25
N ARG A 299 -6.14 23.83 0.48
CA ARG A 299 -4.84 23.62 -0.19
C ARG A 299 -4.92 23.73 -1.71
N CYS A 300 -6.13 23.96 -2.24
CA CYS A 300 -6.39 23.96 -3.68
C CYS A 300 -6.10 25.34 -4.30
N MET A 301 -5.21 25.37 -5.29
CA MET A 301 -4.90 26.61 -6.02
C MET A 301 -6.05 27.11 -6.89
N TYR A 302 -7.05 26.25 -7.16
CA TYR A 302 -8.24 26.59 -7.94
C TYR A 302 -9.48 26.79 -7.07
N PHE A 303 -9.29 26.94 -5.74
CA PHE A 303 -10.39 27.10 -4.80
C PHE A 303 -11.22 28.35 -5.09
N GLU A 304 -12.54 28.19 -5.08
CA GLU A 304 -13.50 29.25 -5.28
C GLU A 304 -14.47 29.31 -4.09
N PRO A 305 -14.37 30.36 -3.25
CA PRO A 305 -15.26 30.52 -2.09
C PRO A 305 -16.74 30.56 -2.49
N LYS A 306 -17.61 30.02 -1.64
CA LYS A 306 -19.06 29.90 -1.84
C LYS A 306 -19.48 28.97 -2.99
N ARG A 307 -18.53 28.29 -3.62
CA ARG A 307 -18.77 27.24 -4.62
C ARG A 307 -18.16 25.93 -4.17
N CYS A 308 -16.84 25.91 -3.88
CA CYS A 308 -16.15 24.71 -3.46
C CYS A 308 -16.39 24.34 -1.98
N ASP A 309 -16.85 25.27 -1.17
CA ASP A 309 -17.16 25.12 0.27
C ASP A 309 -18.64 25.25 0.61
N ALA A 310 -19.51 25.42 -0.39
CA ALA A 310 -20.94 25.68 -0.16
C ALA A 310 -21.70 24.43 0.31
N GLN A 311 -21.30 23.26 -0.16
CA GLN A 311 -21.96 21.98 0.16
C GLN A 311 -21.03 20.82 -0.18
N LYS A 312 -21.35 19.65 0.34
CA LYS A 312 -20.67 18.39 -0.01
C LYS A 312 -20.65 18.20 -1.53
N ILE A 313 -19.50 17.78 -2.05
CA ILE A 313 -19.31 17.52 -3.47
C ILE A 313 -19.41 16.02 -3.72
N GLU A 314 -20.31 15.64 -4.60
CA GLU A 314 -20.48 14.25 -5.00
C GLU A 314 -19.49 13.86 -6.10
N MET A 315 -19.19 12.56 -6.22
CA MET A 315 -18.42 12.02 -7.32
C MET A 315 -19.19 12.18 -8.63
N THR A 316 -18.54 12.75 -9.64
CA THR A 316 -19.11 12.96 -10.97
C THR A 316 -18.36 12.10 -11.97
N GLU A 317 -19.11 11.32 -12.76
CA GLU A 317 -18.54 10.53 -13.85
C GLU A 317 -18.06 11.44 -14.98
N ILE A 318 -16.93 11.07 -15.57
CA ILE A 318 -16.34 11.80 -16.70
C ILE A 318 -16.75 11.11 -17.99
N GLU A 319 -17.41 11.86 -18.84
CA GLU A 319 -17.91 11.35 -20.11
C GLU A 319 -16.80 10.72 -20.99
N LYS A 320 -17.14 9.62 -21.66
CA LYS A 320 -16.28 8.92 -22.63
C LYS A 320 -15.02 8.29 -22.00
N THR A 321 -15.07 7.98 -20.71
CA THR A 321 -14.03 7.23 -20.01
C THR A 321 -14.61 5.96 -19.39
N ASP A 322 -13.76 5.00 -19.03
CA ASP A 322 -14.20 3.80 -18.33
C ASP A 322 -14.04 3.99 -16.82
N ARG A 323 -15.19 4.15 -16.13
CA ARG A 323 -15.27 4.29 -14.67
C ARG A 323 -14.39 5.40 -14.10
N HIS A 324 -14.10 6.45 -14.89
CA HIS A 324 -13.36 7.61 -14.41
C HIS A 324 -14.33 8.61 -13.78
N SER A 325 -14.12 8.92 -12.53
CA SER A 325 -14.95 9.86 -11.75
C SER A 325 -14.09 10.77 -10.91
N THR A 326 -14.57 11.99 -10.67
CA THR A 326 -13.88 13.01 -9.85
C THR A 326 -14.83 13.71 -8.89
N ARG A 327 -14.29 14.11 -7.73
CA ARG A 327 -15.00 14.92 -6.72
C ARG A 327 -14.57 16.38 -6.82
N CYS A 328 -14.63 16.96 -8.02
CA CYS A 328 -14.25 18.34 -8.29
C CYS A 328 -15.30 19.06 -9.14
N LEU A 329 -15.91 20.14 -8.63
CA LEU A 329 -16.90 20.92 -9.37
C LEU A 329 -16.32 21.68 -10.57
N LYS A 330 -15.01 21.90 -10.56
CA LYS A 330 -14.31 22.74 -11.57
C LYS A 330 -13.52 21.92 -12.58
N PHE A 331 -13.66 20.60 -12.60
CA PHE A 331 -12.81 19.74 -13.42
C PHE A 331 -12.85 20.04 -14.93
N GLN A 332 -13.97 20.59 -15.43
CA GLN A 332 -14.12 21.00 -16.83
C GLN A 332 -13.57 22.40 -17.14
N GLU A 333 -13.34 23.22 -16.10
CA GLU A 333 -12.91 24.61 -16.21
C GLU A 333 -11.40 24.79 -16.05
N ILE A 334 -10.73 23.79 -15.46
CA ILE A 334 -9.29 23.85 -15.16
C ILE A 334 -8.49 23.52 -16.42
N ASP A 335 -7.56 24.39 -16.76
CA ASP A 335 -6.51 24.08 -17.75
C ASP A 335 -5.45 23.16 -17.13
N TRP A 336 -5.62 21.86 -17.33
CA TRP A 336 -4.73 20.83 -16.81
C TRP A 336 -3.35 20.83 -17.45
N MET A 337 -3.17 21.52 -18.58
CA MET A 337 -1.90 21.66 -19.31
C MET A 337 -1.14 22.93 -18.91
N ALA A 338 -1.75 23.81 -18.12
CA ALA A 338 -1.12 25.03 -17.69
C ALA A 338 0.22 24.75 -16.99
N PRO A 339 1.31 25.42 -17.38
CA PRO A 339 2.61 25.26 -16.75
C PRO A 339 2.50 25.70 -15.29
N VAL A 340 3.03 24.88 -14.38
CA VAL A 340 3.18 25.29 -12.99
C VAL A 340 4.17 26.44 -12.96
N THR A 341 3.73 27.61 -12.51
CA THR A 341 4.63 28.71 -12.19
C THR A 341 5.68 28.17 -11.21
N LYS A 342 6.95 28.21 -11.60
CA LYS A 342 8.05 27.83 -10.70
C LYS A 342 7.84 28.61 -9.41
N ALA A 343 7.71 27.93 -8.30
CA ALA A 343 8.02 28.55 -7.02
C ALA A 343 9.41 29.17 -7.20
N GLU A 344 9.57 30.42 -6.84
CA GLU A 344 10.85 31.13 -6.97
C GLU A 344 11.94 30.20 -6.43
N THR A 345 12.80 29.75 -7.32
CA THR A 345 13.94 28.94 -6.94
C THR A 345 14.71 29.77 -5.94
N SER A 346 14.73 29.34 -4.69
CA SER A 346 15.62 29.90 -3.68
C SER A 346 16.99 30.06 -4.33
N ASN A 347 17.56 31.25 -4.23
CA ASN A 347 18.86 31.61 -4.76
C ASN A 347 19.82 30.41 -4.66
N GLN A 348 20.46 30.06 -5.77
CA GLN A 348 21.52 29.06 -5.74
C GLN A 348 22.55 29.55 -4.75
N VAL A 349 22.55 28.97 -3.56
CA VAL A 349 23.58 29.26 -2.55
C VAL A 349 24.84 28.62 -3.07
N GLU A 350 25.86 29.45 -3.32
CA GLU A 350 27.17 28.93 -3.69
C GLU A 350 27.69 28.00 -2.57
N PRO A 351 28.27 26.86 -2.93
CA PRO A 351 28.81 25.95 -1.93
C PRO A 351 29.86 26.68 -1.07
N GLY A 352 29.62 26.71 0.22
CA GLY A 352 30.60 27.22 1.20
C GLY A 352 31.75 26.26 1.46
N ASP A 353 32.49 26.45 2.56
CA ASP A 353 33.59 25.60 2.96
C ASP A 353 33.14 24.14 3.21
N VAL A 354 34.09 23.22 2.99
CA VAL A 354 33.82 21.78 3.20
C VAL A 354 33.59 21.47 4.68
N ILE A 355 32.39 21.07 5.06
CA ILE A 355 32.06 20.69 6.44
C ILE A 355 32.48 19.24 6.75
N LEU A 356 32.37 18.36 5.75
CA LEU A 356 32.70 16.96 5.92
C LEU A 356 33.42 16.44 4.68
N LYS A 357 34.64 15.90 4.91
CA LYS A 357 35.43 15.22 3.89
C LYS A 357 35.64 13.78 4.31
N ILE A 358 35.29 12.86 3.44
CA ILE A 358 35.47 11.42 3.67
C ILE A 358 36.38 10.88 2.56
N ASP A 359 37.56 10.39 2.96
CA ASP A 359 38.52 9.80 2.05
C ASP A 359 38.73 8.32 2.41
N ASN A 360 38.62 7.44 1.43
CA ASN A 360 38.89 6.00 1.56
C ASN A 360 38.19 5.29 2.72
N LEU A 361 36.95 5.71 3.06
CA LEU A 361 36.15 5.06 4.12
C LEU A 361 35.87 3.60 3.76
N LYS A 362 36.25 2.70 4.68
CA LYS A 362 35.95 1.28 4.58
C LYS A 362 35.34 0.80 5.88
N LYS A 363 34.17 0.16 5.81
CA LYS A 363 33.52 -0.49 6.95
C LYS A 363 33.30 -1.96 6.63
N TYR A 364 33.86 -2.81 7.46
CA TYR A 364 33.70 -4.26 7.39
C TYR A 364 33.00 -4.76 8.63
N TYR A 365 32.12 -5.74 8.46
CA TYR A 365 31.52 -6.48 9.57
C TYR A 365 32.07 -7.90 9.55
N GLU A 366 32.56 -8.36 10.70
CA GLU A 366 32.96 -9.76 10.88
C GLU A 366 31.73 -10.58 11.28
N VAL A 367 31.37 -11.55 10.48
CA VAL A 367 30.30 -12.50 10.82
C VAL A 367 30.97 -13.70 11.48
N ALA A 368 30.65 -13.93 12.76
CA ALA A 368 31.12 -15.12 13.45
C ALA A 368 30.55 -16.37 12.78
N ALA A 369 31.42 -17.27 12.32
CA ALA A 369 30.98 -18.60 11.92
C ALA A 369 30.47 -19.30 13.18
N ASN A 370 29.22 -19.83 13.12
CA ASN A 370 28.68 -20.67 14.19
C ASN A 370 29.48 -21.97 14.27
N ALA A 371 30.56 -21.97 15.05
CA ALA A 371 31.30 -23.15 15.41
C ALA A 371 30.73 -23.70 16.71
N LEU A 372 29.83 -24.66 16.63
CA LEU A 372 29.36 -25.44 17.79
C LEU A 372 30.40 -26.41 18.32
N PHE A 373 31.54 -26.61 17.64
CA PHE A 373 32.69 -27.39 18.09
C PHE A 373 33.97 -26.85 17.45
N GLY A 374 34.91 -26.43 18.27
CA GLY A 374 36.20 -25.84 18.03
C GLY A 374 36.98 -26.31 16.78
N SER A 375 36.88 -25.53 15.75
CA SER A 375 37.94 -25.32 14.78
C SER A 375 37.88 -23.85 14.31
N SER A 376 39.01 -23.19 14.22
CA SER A 376 39.17 -21.83 13.72
C SER A 376 38.76 -21.78 12.24
N GLY A 377 37.44 -21.57 12.01
CA GLY A 377 36.90 -21.35 10.67
C GLY A 377 37.17 -19.92 10.23
N ASP A 378 37.47 -19.72 8.97
CA ASP A 378 37.69 -18.43 8.35
C ASP A 378 36.52 -17.47 8.65
N LYS A 379 36.82 -16.34 9.31
CA LYS A 379 35.84 -15.28 9.55
C LYS A 379 35.38 -14.73 8.20
N LYS A 380 34.09 -14.86 7.89
CA LYS A 380 33.53 -14.19 6.73
C LYS A 380 33.42 -12.69 7.03
N VAL A 381 34.11 -11.88 6.21
CA VAL A 381 34.05 -10.43 6.30
C VAL A 381 33.06 -9.90 5.27
N VAL A 382 32.03 -9.21 5.73
CA VAL A 382 31.08 -8.49 4.87
C VAL A 382 31.57 -7.06 4.70
N LYS A 383 31.86 -6.68 3.46
CA LYS A 383 32.23 -5.31 3.10
C LYS A 383 30.96 -4.49 2.95
N ALA A 384 30.59 -3.75 3.98
CA ALA A 384 29.34 -2.97 3.99
C ALA A 384 29.48 -1.61 3.31
N VAL A 385 30.67 -0.96 3.44
CA VAL A 385 30.93 0.34 2.83
C VAL A 385 32.34 0.35 2.27
N SER A 386 32.47 0.81 1.04
CA SER A 386 33.75 1.15 0.41
C SER A 386 33.55 2.44 -0.41
N TYR A 387 33.98 3.58 0.13
CA TYR A 387 33.85 4.88 -0.52
C TYR A 387 35.25 5.49 -0.77
N THR A 388 35.46 5.99 -1.99
CA THR A 388 36.75 6.60 -2.34
C THR A 388 36.84 8.08 -1.96
N HIS A 389 35.76 8.82 -2.16
CA HIS A 389 35.73 10.27 -1.86
C HIS A 389 34.29 10.78 -1.72
N LEU A 390 34.00 11.54 -0.66
CA LEU A 390 32.76 12.31 -0.46
C LEU A 390 33.09 13.63 0.21
N THR A 391 32.61 14.73 -0.36
CA THR A 391 32.70 16.07 0.25
C THR A 391 31.28 16.64 0.37
N LEU A 392 30.94 17.18 1.54
CA LEU A 392 29.72 17.94 1.78
C LEU A 392 30.09 19.41 2.02
N PRO A 393 29.65 20.34 1.17
CA PRO A 393 29.84 21.76 1.40
C PRO A 393 28.89 22.29 2.48
N THR A 394 29.25 23.39 3.13
CA THR A 394 28.34 24.17 3.97
C THR A 394 27.28 24.83 3.11
N THR A 395 26.01 24.59 3.40
CA THR A 395 24.93 25.43 2.93
C THR A 395 24.53 26.34 4.09
N TYR A 396 24.68 27.65 3.92
CA TYR A 396 24.08 28.61 4.83
C TYR A 396 22.56 28.70 4.50
N THR A 397 21.73 28.44 5.51
CA THR A 397 20.29 28.75 5.46
C THR A 397 20.09 30.19 5.88
#